data_079034a265ff75c2667db67a69fd591b
#
_entry.id   079034a265ff75c2667db67a69fd591b
#
_cell.length_a   1.000
_cell.length_b   1.000
_cell.length_c   1.000
_cell.angle_alpha   90.00
_cell.angle_beta   90.00
_cell.angle_gamma   90.00
#
_symmetry.space_group_name_H-M   'P 1'
#
loop_
_entity.id
_entity.type
_entity.pdbx_description
1 polymer ?
#
loop_
_entity_poly.entity_id
_entity_poly.type
_entity_poly.pdbx_seq_one_letter_code
_entity_poly.pdbx_strand_id
1 'polypeptide(L)'
;MDFSRLEKSIMDVIKEEQAKLGYRKEKIRLYYPLSSLNHFFQVEGDVTGMLEKLNWFSEYTKQRLGQVEVTNEGERFCFHIPEEGVEYVHEQMKENEFIKELIGLLQKHDCTMEEIFDLFRSHSEKVEIHEMDNGEFDLMIRFVDSEDPYYYWFKDEGCHIIYHRFLPEDYADFGF
;
A
#
# COMPACT_ATOMS: atom_id res chain seq x y z
N MET A 1 -6.87 20.75 6.69
CA MET A 1 -6.85 19.60 5.74
C MET A 1 -6.11 18.48 6.43
N ASP A 2 -6.64 17.28 6.41
CA ASP A 2 -5.99 16.12 7.04
C ASP A 2 -5.12 15.39 6.00
N PHE A 3 -3.81 15.37 6.24
CA PHE A 3 -2.83 14.69 5.40
C PHE A 3 -2.41 13.33 5.95
N SER A 4 -2.91 12.95 7.12
CA SER A 4 -2.45 11.76 7.84
C SER A 4 -2.71 10.45 7.09
N ARG A 5 -3.83 10.35 6.36
CA ARG A 5 -4.17 9.16 5.58
C ARG A 5 -3.19 8.93 4.43
N LEU A 6 -2.90 9.97 3.65
CA LEU A 6 -1.93 9.87 2.56
C LEU A 6 -0.52 9.59 3.08
N GLU A 7 -0.11 10.27 4.16
CA GLU A 7 1.19 10.03 4.79
C GLU A 7 1.32 8.58 5.26
N LYS A 8 0.29 8.06 5.96
CA LYS A 8 0.27 6.66 6.39
C LYS A 8 0.38 5.70 5.22
N SER A 9 -0.40 5.91 4.16
CA SER A 9 -0.34 5.09 2.95
C SER A 9 1.07 5.07 2.33
N ILE A 10 1.72 6.23 2.20
CA ILE A 10 3.09 6.33 1.69
C ILE A 10 4.07 5.55 2.58
N MET A 11 3.99 5.72 3.90
CA MET A 11 4.86 5.01 4.84
C MET A 11 4.65 3.50 4.79
N ASP A 12 3.39 3.04 4.69
CA ASP A 12 3.05 1.62 4.58
C ASP A 12 3.61 1.00 3.29
N VAL A 13 3.52 1.72 2.16
CA VAL A 13 4.12 1.26 0.89
C VAL A 13 5.64 1.18 0.99
N ILE A 14 6.31 2.18 1.59
CA ILE A 14 7.75 2.14 1.80
C ILE A 14 8.15 0.95 2.67
N LYS A 15 7.41 0.68 3.76
CA LYS A 15 7.64 -0.49 4.62
C LYS A 15 7.49 -1.80 3.87
N GLU A 16 6.46 -1.92 3.04
CA GLU A 16 6.24 -3.11 2.23
C GLU A 16 7.39 -3.34 1.23
N GLU A 17 7.86 -2.30 0.55
CA GLU A 17 9.01 -2.40 -0.34
C GLU A 17 10.28 -2.82 0.41
N GLN A 18 10.51 -2.29 1.61
CA GLN A 18 11.63 -2.68 2.46
C GLN A 18 11.52 -4.15 2.92
N ALA A 19 10.32 -4.64 3.18
CA ALA A 19 10.09 -6.05 3.52
C ALA A 19 10.36 -6.98 2.33
N LYS A 20 9.98 -6.56 1.10
CA LYS A 20 10.19 -7.34 -0.13
C LYS A 20 11.64 -7.39 -0.59
N LEU A 21 12.34 -6.25 -0.57
CA LEU A 21 13.64 -6.07 -1.22
C LEU A 21 14.80 -5.89 -0.24
N GLY A 22 14.49 -5.80 1.05
CA GLY A 22 15.41 -5.35 2.09
C GLY A 22 15.56 -3.82 2.10
N TYR A 23 16.00 -3.29 3.25
CA TYR A 23 16.26 -1.86 3.36
C TYR A 23 17.43 -1.44 2.46
N ARG A 24 17.22 -0.39 1.69
CA ARG A 24 18.24 0.31 0.92
C ARG A 24 18.09 1.81 1.15
N LYS A 25 19.21 2.48 1.35
CA LYS A 25 19.22 3.95 1.45
C LYS A 25 19.23 4.55 0.04
N GLU A 26 18.05 4.58 -0.58
CA GLU A 26 17.84 5.09 -1.93
C GLU A 26 16.51 5.83 -2.04
N LYS A 27 16.42 6.73 -3.01
CA LYS A 27 15.17 7.46 -3.30
C LYS A 27 14.12 6.50 -3.85
N ILE A 28 12.86 6.66 -3.39
CA ILE A 28 11.72 5.88 -3.85
C ILE A 28 10.77 6.78 -4.65
N ARG A 29 10.15 6.21 -5.68
CA ARG A 29 9.09 6.85 -6.45
C ARG A 29 7.79 6.10 -6.27
N LEU A 30 6.76 6.80 -5.82
CA LEU A 30 5.42 6.26 -5.67
C LEU A 30 4.46 6.99 -6.60
N TYR A 31 3.53 6.24 -7.18
CA TYR A 31 2.58 6.77 -8.15
C TYR A 31 1.16 6.65 -7.62
N TYR A 32 0.43 7.75 -7.69
CA TYR A 32 -0.98 7.81 -7.31
C TYR A 32 -1.78 8.47 -8.45
N PRO A 33 -2.92 7.90 -8.87
CA PRO A 33 -3.84 8.59 -9.75
C PRO A 33 -4.59 9.69 -9.02
N LEU A 34 -5.13 10.66 -9.75
CA LEU A 34 -5.93 11.76 -9.19
C LEU A 34 -7.12 11.25 -8.38
N SER A 35 -7.77 10.17 -8.84
CA SER A 35 -8.89 9.54 -8.16
C SER A 35 -8.54 9.10 -6.75
N SER A 36 -7.44 8.36 -6.56
CA SER A 36 -6.96 7.93 -5.25
C SER A 36 -6.62 9.12 -4.34
N LEU A 37 -5.99 10.18 -4.89
CA LEU A 37 -5.69 11.39 -4.11
C LEU A 37 -6.97 12.13 -3.70
N ASN A 38 -7.98 12.17 -4.57
CA ASN A 38 -9.28 12.72 -4.24
C ASN A 38 -9.94 11.94 -3.09
N HIS A 39 -9.83 10.61 -3.07
CA HIS A 39 -10.30 9.78 -1.97
C HIS A 39 -9.57 10.07 -0.65
N PHE A 40 -8.23 10.14 -0.66
CA PHE A 40 -7.46 10.47 0.56
C PHE A 40 -7.88 11.80 1.17
N PHE A 41 -8.14 12.80 0.33
CA PHE A 41 -8.50 14.14 0.78
C PHE A 41 -10.02 14.38 0.88
N GLN A 42 -10.85 13.41 0.46
CA GLN A 42 -12.31 13.51 0.42
C GLN A 42 -12.78 14.75 -0.37
N VAL A 43 -12.22 14.94 -1.56
CA VAL A 43 -12.52 16.07 -2.45
C VAL A 43 -12.77 15.57 -3.87
N GLU A 44 -13.38 16.42 -4.68
CA GLU A 44 -13.46 16.30 -6.14
C GLU A 44 -12.58 17.40 -6.76
N GLY A 45 -11.26 17.19 -6.71
CA GLY A 45 -10.29 18.15 -7.21
C GLY A 45 -9.80 17.82 -8.61
N ASP A 46 -9.43 18.84 -9.36
CA ASP A 46 -8.70 18.71 -10.62
C ASP A 46 -7.17 18.63 -10.38
N VAL A 47 -6.40 18.43 -11.44
CA VAL A 47 -4.93 18.31 -11.38
C VAL A 47 -4.29 19.55 -10.75
N THR A 48 -4.74 20.75 -11.10
CA THR A 48 -4.15 22.01 -10.61
C THR A 48 -4.40 22.18 -9.12
N GLY A 49 -5.65 22.01 -8.68
CA GLY A 49 -5.99 22.07 -7.26
C GLY A 49 -5.35 20.98 -6.43
N MET A 50 -5.11 19.81 -7.03
CA MET A 50 -4.38 18.74 -6.35
C MET A 50 -2.90 19.08 -6.16
N LEU A 51 -2.22 19.64 -7.17
CA LEU A 51 -0.83 20.09 -7.02
C LEU A 51 -0.65 21.11 -5.92
N GLU A 52 -1.56 22.07 -5.78
CA GLU A 52 -1.54 23.05 -4.68
C GLU A 52 -1.63 22.35 -3.31
N LYS A 53 -2.53 21.36 -3.17
CA LYS A 53 -2.67 20.58 -1.94
C LYS A 53 -1.42 19.76 -1.64
N LEU A 54 -0.80 19.17 -2.66
CA LEU A 54 0.40 18.35 -2.50
C LEU A 54 1.64 19.19 -2.14
N ASN A 55 1.70 20.45 -2.52
CA ASN A 55 2.72 21.38 -1.99
C ASN A 55 2.60 21.54 -0.46
N TRP A 56 1.37 21.67 0.05
CA TRP A 56 1.14 21.73 1.51
C TRP A 56 1.44 20.39 2.19
N PHE A 57 1.15 19.27 1.52
CA PHE A 57 1.51 17.94 2.01
C PHE A 57 3.04 17.79 2.14
N SER A 58 3.82 18.25 1.17
CA SER A 58 5.28 18.22 1.22
C SER A 58 5.84 18.97 2.43
N GLU A 59 5.30 20.14 2.74
CA GLU A 59 5.72 20.89 3.93
C GLU A 59 5.27 20.19 5.24
N TYR A 60 4.08 19.59 5.25
CA TYR A 60 3.56 18.85 6.40
C TYR A 60 4.42 17.63 6.74
N THR A 61 4.89 16.89 5.73
CA THR A 61 5.68 15.66 5.93
C THR A 61 7.17 15.88 6.07
N LYS A 62 7.66 17.12 5.87
CA LYS A 62 9.09 17.46 5.76
C LYS A 62 9.98 16.95 6.90
N GLN A 63 9.50 16.95 8.15
CA GLN A 63 10.26 16.47 9.29
C GLN A 63 10.40 14.94 9.34
N ARG A 64 9.52 14.21 8.65
CA ARG A 64 9.47 12.74 8.65
C ARG A 64 9.94 12.15 7.33
N LEU A 65 9.40 12.64 6.24
CA LEU A 65 9.71 12.10 4.90
C LEU A 65 10.73 12.94 4.11
N GLY A 66 11.30 13.99 4.73
CA GLY A 66 12.20 14.91 4.03
C GLY A 66 11.44 15.79 3.03
N GLN A 67 12.17 16.39 2.10
CA GLN A 67 11.57 17.22 1.05
C GLN A 67 11.01 16.33 -0.06
N VAL A 68 9.73 15.96 0.09
CA VAL A 68 9.00 15.21 -0.94
C VAL A 68 8.72 16.12 -2.13
N GLU A 69 9.20 15.76 -3.30
CA GLU A 69 8.88 16.44 -4.55
C GLU A 69 7.75 15.71 -5.26
N VAL A 70 6.77 16.45 -5.79
CA VAL A 70 5.67 15.86 -6.53
C VAL A 70 5.67 16.38 -7.95
N THR A 71 5.69 15.45 -8.91
CA THR A 71 5.53 15.73 -10.34
C THR A 71 4.26 15.03 -10.85
N ASN A 72 3.74 15.43 -11.99
CA ASN A 72 2.60 14.75 -12.60
C ASN A 72 2.73 14.65 -14.12
N GLU A 73 2.10 13.62 -14.66
CA GLU A 73 1.84 13.46 -16.09
C GLU A 73 0.33 13.20 -16.25
N GLY A 74 -0.39 14.24 -16.72
CA GLY A 74 -1.84 14.21 -16.70
C GLY A 74 -2.39 14.02 -15.28
N GLU A 75 -3.23 13.04 -15.09
CA GLU A 75 -3.85 12.70 -13.80
C GLU A 75 -3.02 11.75 -12.92
N ARG A 76 -1.83 11.37 -13.35
CA ARG A 76 -0.92 10.50 -12.61
C ARG A 76 0.15 11.32 -11.92
N PHE A 77 0.19 11.25 -10.59
CA PHE A 77 1.15 11.95 -9.74
C PHE A 77 2.29 11.02 -9.33
N CYS A 78 3.51 11.54 -9.33
CA CYS A 78 4.70 10.84 -8.88
C CYS A 78 5.29 11.56 -7.66
N PHE A 79 5.35 10.86 -6.53
CA PHE A 79 5.98 11.31 -5.29
C PHE A 79 7.42 10.81 -5.28
N HIS A 80 8.35 11.74 -5.23
CA HIS A 80 9.78 11.46 -5.09
C HIS A 80 10.15 11.57 -3.61
N ILE A 81 10.24 10.42 -2.94
CA ILE A 81 10.61 10.34 -1.53
C ILE A 81 12.13 10.32 -1.42
N PRO A 82 12.76 11.28 -0.74
CA PRO A 82 14.21 11.31 -0.58
C PRO A 82 14.72 10.22 0.36
N GLU A 83 16.05 10.01 0.36
CA GLU A 83 16.71 8.98 1.17
C GLU A 83 16.41 9.12 2.66
N GLU A 84 16.35 10.37 3.18
CA GLU A 84 16.03 10.66 4.58
C GLU A 84 14.65 10.13 4.98
N GLY A 85 13.66 10.25 4.08
CA GLY A 85 12.31 9.74 4.32
C GLY A 85 12.26 8.22 4.36
N VAL A 86 13.00 7.57 3.48
CA VAL A 86 13.13 6.10 3.45
C VAL A 86 13.84 5.58 4.71
N GLU A 87 14.90 6.27 5.15
CA GLU A 87 15.63 5.97 6.38
C GLU A 87 14.74 6.17 7.62
N TYR A 88 13.99 7.28 7.68
CA TYR A 88 13.04 7.54 8.75
C TYR A 88 12.02 6.41 8.92
N VAL A 89 11.42 5.95 7.81
CA VAL A 89 10.46 4.83 7.85
C VAL A 89 11.13 3.56 8.37
N HIS A 90 12.35 3.28 7.95
CA HIS A 90 13.10 2.12 8.41
C HIS A 90 13.37 2.14 9.93
N GLU A 91 13.77 3.29 10.46
CA GLU A 91 14.20 3.44 11.85
C GLU A 91 13.02 3.60 12.82
N GLN A 92 11.96 4.32 12.41
CA GLN A 92 10.90 4.78 13.32
C GLN A 92 9.62 3.95 13.24
N MET A 93 9.35 3.29 12.11
CA MET A 93 8.15 2.48 11.99
C MET A 93 8.39 1.06 12.49
N LYS A 94 7.48 0.57 13.35
CA LYS A 94 7.41 -0.85 13.69
C LYS A 94 7.31 -1.68 12.41
N GLU A 95 8.07 -2.77 12.36
CA GLU A 95 7.83 -3.79 11.33
C GLU A 95 6.39 -4.28 11.43
N ASN A 96 5.74 -4.41 10.30
CA ASN A 96 4.48 -5.14 10.21
C ASN A 96 4.84 -6.63 10.10
N GLU A 97 4.74 -7.35 11.23
CA GLU A 97 5.11 -8.78 11.31
C GLU A 97 4.30 -9.61 10.33
N PHE A 98 2.99 -9.34 10.20
CA PHE A 98 2.14 -10.06 9.24
C PHE A 98 2.63 -9.90 7.80
N ILE A 99 2.91 -8.67 7.34
CA ILE A 99 3.40 -8.43 5.97
C ILE A 99 4.74 -9.12 5.74
N LYS A 100 5.64 -9.10 6.73
CA LYS A 100 6.94 -9.78 6.63
C LYS A 100 6.77 -11.29 6.49
N GLU A 101 5.88 -11.89 7.28
CA GLU A 101 5.59 -13.32 7.21
C GLU A 101 4.89 -13.69 5.90
N LEU A 102 3.93 -12.88 5.45
CA LEU A 102 3.25 -13.08 4.17
C LEU A 102 4.23 -13.03 3.00
N ILE A 103 5.10 -12.03 2.95
CA ILE A 103 6.13 -11.92 1.90
C ILE A 103 7.09 -13.12 1.98
N GLY A 104 7.53 -13.50 3.18
CA GLY A 104 8.39 -14.67 3.38
C GLY A 104 7.74 -15.97 2.93
N LEU A 105 6.42 -16.12 3.12
CA LEU A 105 5.65 -17.26 2.65
C LEU A 105 5.53 -17.28 1.12
N LEU A 106 5.16 -16.14 0.51
CA LEU A 106 4.99 -16.00 -0.94
C LEU A 106 6.31 -16.17 -1.73
N GLN A 107 7.45 -15.98 -1.10
CA GLN A 107 8.77 -16.19 -1.71
C GLN A 107 9.16 -17.68 -1.77
N LYS A 108 8.44 -18.57 -1.06
CA LYS A 108 8.67 -20.01 -1.18
C LYS A 108 8.16 -20.51 -2.53
N HIS A 109 8.91 -21.42 -3.13
CA HIS A 109 8.59 -21.95 -4.47
C HIS A 109 7.35 -22.86 -4.50
N ASP A 110 6.95 -23.35 -3.35
CA ASP A 110 5.85 -24.30 -3.15
C ASP A 110 4.76 -23.75 -2.21
N CYS A 111 4.66 -22.44 -2.12
CA CYS A 111 3.61 -21.77 -1.33
C CYS A 111 2.22 -22.17 -1.83
N THR A 112 1.35 -22.52 -0.90
CA THR A 112 -0.03 -22.90 -1.18
C THR A 112 -1.02 -21.88 -0.61
N MET A 113 -2.22 -21.82 -1.18
CA MET A 113 -3.30 -20.98 -0.64
C MET A 113 -3.70 -21.38 0.79
N GLU A 114 -3.60 -22.65 1.15
CA GLU A 114 -3.89 -23.13 2.51
C GLU A 114 -2.92 -22.53 3.54
N GLU A 115 -1.62 -22.48 3.21
CA GLU A 115 -0.61 -21.83 4.08
C GLU A 115 -0.88 -20.33 4.24
N ILE A 116 -1.38 -19.67 3.19
CA ILE A 116 -1.81 -18.27 3.27
C ILE A 116 -3.01 -18.12 4.22
N PHE A 117 -4.03 -18.96 4.09
CA PHE A 117 -5.18 -18.94 5.00
C PHE A 117 -4.78 -19.18 6.45
N ASP A 118 -3.88 -20.12 6.69
CA ASP A 118 -3.38 -20.42 8.04
C ASP A 118 -2.60 -19.22 8.62
N LEU A 119 -1.82 -18.54 7.80
CA LEU A 119 -1.13 -17.33 8.21
C LEU A 119 -2.13 -16.22 8.62
N PHE A 120 -3.16 -15.94 7.81
CA PHE A 120 -4.18 -14.96 8.17
C PHE A 120 -4.89 -15.33 9.48
N ARG A 121 -5.27 -16.60 9.64
CA ARG A 121 -5.95 -17.12 10.85
C ARG A 121 -5.05 -17.06 12.09
N SER A 122 -3.74 -17.18 11.94
CA SER A 122 -2.80 -17.06 13.06
C SER A 122 -2.69 -15.64 13.60
N HIS A 123 -2.98 -14.63 12.77
CA HIS A 123 -2.92 -13.21 13.14
C HIS A 123 -4.27 -12.62 13.59
N SER A 124 -5.40 -13.26 13.26
CA SER A 124 -6.73 -12.80 13.69
C SER A 124 -7.75 -13.96 13.71
N GLU A 125 -8.58 -13.97 14.73
CA GLU A 125 -9.71 -14.92 14.83
C GLU A 125 -10.81 -14.66 13.79
N LYS A 126 -10.88 -13.43 13.27
CA LYS A 126 -11.90 -13.01 12.30
C LYS A 126 -11.28 -12.57 10.99
N VAL A 127 -11.29 -13.50 10.06
CA VAL A 127 -10.83 -13.34 8.69
C VAL A 127 -12.00 -13.57 7.75
N GLU A 128 -12.24 -12.66 6.83
CA GLU A 128 -13.17 -12.87 5.72
C GLU A 128 -12.40 -13.27 4.47
N ILE A 129 -12.93 -14.29 3.78
CA ILE A 129 -12.40 -14.84 2.54
C ILE A 129 -13.52 -14.82 1.51
N HIS A 130 -13.29 -14.20 0.37
CA HIS A 130 -14.23 -14.14 -0.74
C HIS A 130 -13.61 -14.73 -1.99
N GLU A 131 -14.28 -15.71 -2.59
CA GLU A 131 -13.94 -16.18 -3.93
C GLU A 131 -14.29 -15.11 -4.95
N MET A 132 -13.41 -14.91 -5.92
CA MET A 132 -13.56 -13.90 -6.96
C MET A 132 -13.72 -14.60 -8.30
N ASP A 133 -14.64 -14.10 -9.11
CA ASP A 133 -14.89 -14.59 -10.47
C ASP A 133 -14.73 -13.46 -11.50
N ASN A 134 -13.63 -12.69 -11.37
CA ASN A 134 -13.34 -11.58 -12.26
C ASN A 134 -12.24 -11.87 -13.29
N GLY A 135 -11.64 -13.07 -13.23
CA GLY A 135 -10.57 -13.52 -14.12
C GLY A 135 -9.21 -12.88 -13.83
N GLU A 136 -9.15 -11.88 -12.94
CA GLU A 136 -7.91 -11.20 -12.56
C GLU A 136 -7.36 -11.73 -11.25
N PHE A 137 -8.25 -11.99 -10.27
CA PHE A 137 -7.91 -12.57 -8.98
C PHE A 137 -8.86 -13.73 -8.66
N ASP A 138 -8.37 -14.69 -7.90
CA ASP A 138 -9.12 -15.88 -7.47
C ASP A 138 -9.76 -15.66 -6.09
N LEU A 139 -9.09 -14.92 -5.21
CA LEU A 139 -9.50 -14.74 -3.82
C LEU A 139 -9.21 -13.32 -3.33
N MET A 140 -10.08 -12.85 -2.43
CA MET A 140 -9.85 -11.69 -1.59
C MET A 140 -9.93 -12.09 -0.13
N ILE A 141 -8.96 -11.67 0.67
CA ILE A 141 -8.91 -11.91 2.12
C ILE A 141 -8.77 -10.57 2.83
N ARG A 142 -9.47 -10.41 3.95
CA ARG A 142 -9.29 -9.25 4.84
C ARG A 142 -9.42 -9.64 6.30
N PHE A 143 -8.77 -8.87 7.14
CA PHE A 143 -9.03 -8.88 8.57
C PHE A 143 -10.30 -8.07 8.90
N VAL A 144 -11.12 -8.58 9.82
CA VAL A 144 -12.36 -7.89 10.24
C VAL A 144 -12.15 -7.05 11.50
N ASP A 145 -11.32 -7.54 12.43
CA ASP A 145 -11.14 -6.98 13.77
C ASP A 145 -9.75 -6.38 13.99
N SER A 146 -9.05 -6.01 12.93
CA SER A 146 -7.71 -5.44 13.04
C SER A 146 -7.66 -3.98 12.61
N GLU A 147 -6.60 -3.27 13.00
CA GLU A 147 -6.30 -1.93 12.49
C GLU A 147 -5.78 -1.95 11.05
N ASP A 148 -5.61 -3.12 10.46
CA ASP A 148 -5.21 -3.30 9.07
C ASP A 148 -6.42 -3.03 8.15
N PRO A 149 -6.44 -1.95 7.37
CA PRO A 149 -7.58 -1.58 6.55
C PRO A 149 -7.57 -2.22 5.16
N TYR A 150 -6.55 -3.03 4.85
CA TYR A 150 -6.31 -3.49 3.49
C TYR A 150 -7.13 -4.72 3.12
N TYR A 151 -7.48 -4.79 1.83
CA TYR A 151 -7.95 -5.99 1.15
C TYR A 151 -6.75 -6.62 0.43
N TYR A 152 -6.56 -7.92 0.66
CA TYR A 152 -5.47 -8.72 0.10
C TYR A 152 -6.03 -9.62 -0.99
N TRP A 153 -5.57 -9.42 -2.19
CA TRP A 153 -6.06 -10.11 -3.38
C TRP A 153 -5.01 -11.06 -3.87
N PHE A 154 -5.43 -12.30 -4.13
CA PHE A 154 -4.54 -13.38 -4.51
C PHE A 154 -4.95 -13.99 -5.83
N LYS A 155 -3.94 -14.35 -6.63
CA LYS A 155 -4.07 -15.17 -7.82
C LYS A 155 -3.08 -16.32 -7.75
N ASP A 156 -3.59 -17.55 -7.87
CA ASP A 156 -2.76 -18.76 -7.96
C ASP A 156 -2.47 -19.03 -9.44
N GLU A 157 -1.23 -18.85 -9.86
CA GLU A 157 -0.77 -19.17 -11.22
C GLU A 157 -0.15 -20.57 -11.31
N GLY A 158 -0.31 -21.40 -10.28
CA GLY A 158 0.15 -22.78 -10.22
C GLY A 158 1.62 -22.95 -9.86
N CYS A 159 2.50 -22.09 -10.35
CA CYS A 159 3.93 -22.09 -10.01
C CYS A 159 4.31 -21.04 -8.96
N HIS A 160 3.46 -20.05 -8.77
CA HIS A 160 3.61 -19.01 -7.75
C HIS A 160 2.25 -18.33 -7.49
N ILE A 161 2.13 -17.71 -6.34
CA ILE A 161 0.96 -16.93 -5.97
C ILE A 161 1.33 -15.45 -6.05
N ILE A 162 0.54 -14.70 -6.80
CA ILE A 162 0.63 -13.24 -6.89
C ILE A 162 -0.32 -12.65 -5.86
N TYR A 163 0.07 -11.56 -5.21
CA TYR A 163 -0.83 -10.81 -4.36
C TYR A 163 -0.77 -9.31 -4.66
N HIS A 164 -1.89 -8.66 -4.41
CA HIS A 164 -2.01 -7.21 -4.37
C HIS A 164 -2.73 -6.79 -3.10
N ARG A 165 -2.45 -5.59 -2.64
CA ARG A 165 -3.04 -5.01 -1.44
C ARG A 165 -3.63 -3.66 -1.77
N PHE A 166 -4.93 -3.49 -1.53
CA PHE A 166 -5.66 -2.27 -1.83
C PHE A 166 -6.42 -1.78 -0.60
N LEU A 167 -6.57 -0.47 -0.48
CA LEU A 167 -7.58 0.11 0.41
C LEU A 167 -8.97 -0.11 -0.20
N PRO A 168 -10.04 -0.23 0.64
CA PRO A 168 -11.40 -0.40 0.14
C PRO A 168 -11.84 0.68 -0.84
N GLU A 169 -11.34 1.91 -0.65
CA GLU A 169 -11.63 3.06 -1.51
C GLU A 169 -11.02 2.91 -2.91
N ASP A 170 -9.79 2.38 -2.99
CA ASP A 170 -9.12 2.18 -4.28
C ASP A 170 -9.81 1.08 -5.09
N TYR A 171 -10.46 0.14 -4.42
CA TYR A 171 -11.20 -0.94 -5.05
C TYR A 171 -12.41 -0.44 -5.86
N ALA A 172 -13.10 0.59 -5.41
CA ALA A 172 -14.23 1.16 -6.12
C ALA A 172 -13.84 1.75 -7.49
N ASP A 173 -12.58 2.17 -7.64
CA ASP A 173 -12.05 2.74 -8.90
C ASP A 173 -11.73 1.67 -9.97
N PHE A 174 -11.55 0.42 -9.56
CA PHE A 174 -11.29 -0.69 -10.49
C PHE A 174 -12.56 -1.31 -11.11
N GLY A 175 -13.76 -0.80 -10.76
CA GLY A 175 -15.02 -1.17 -11.41
C GLY A 175 -15.53 -2.57 -11.13
N PHE A 176 -15.16 -3.13 -10.00
CA PHE A 176 -15.63 -4.45 -9.54
C PHE A 176 -16.82 -4.35 -8.60
#